data_171d80364a7331aff644863a5819b4d1
#
_entry.id   171d80364a7331aff644863a5819b4d1
#
_cell.length_a   1.000
_cell.length_b   1.000
_cell.length_c   1.000
_cell.angle_alpha   90.00
_cell.angle_beta   90.00
_cell.angle_gamma   90.00
#
_symmetry.space_group_name_H-M   'P 1'
#
loop_
_entity.id
_entity.type
_entity.pdbx_description
1 polymer ?
#
loop_
_entity_poly.entity_id
_entity_poly.type
_entity_poly.pdbx_seq_one_letter_code
_entity_poly.pdbx_strand_id
1 'polypeptide(L)'
;MRITNEVYVVGGGTNFGFGLSDDPDCHIYLIDTGDGLAIVDAGLGEGESISRITANILAEGLDLSDLKWLLLTHYHMDHVGGAAKLRDRFNLEVWAPADAAEVIRTGDEGPPSLTIAKSSGLYPMDFTFEPCGVDVELRDGDRLRLGNLELEVIDTPGHCHAHQSFLLHGRSRRYLFAGDAIFSGGRVVWQNIWDNNVQDTVASINKLATFDFDALCPGHAAVVVDGGKRHVEIAQRKVESLGLPASLV
;
A
#
# COMPACT_ATOMS: atom_id res chain seq x y z
N MET A 1 1.15 13.33 -9.24
CA MET A 1 2.63 13.49 -9.43
C MET A 1 3.17 12.27 -10.16
N ARG A 2 3.70 12.48 -11.36
CA ARG A 2 4.24 11.40 -12.19
C ARG A 2 5.60 10.94 -11.67
N ILE A 3 5.75 9.65 -11.40
CA ILE A 3 7.01 9.02 -10.95
C ILE A 3 7.79 8.47 -12.15
N THR A 4 7.08 7.76 -13.03
CA THR A 4 7.62 7.20 -14.28
C THR A 4 6.60 7.36 -15.40
N ASN A 5 6.80 6.69 -16.53
CA ASN A 5 5.84 6.73 -17.64
C ASN A 5 4.55 5.95 -17.34
N GLU A 6 4.52 5.12 -16.31
CA GLU A 6 3.42 4.22 -16.01
C GLU A 6 2.99 4.22 -14.54
N VAL A 7 3.76 4.88 -13.64
CA VAL A 7 3.44 4.94 -12.21
C VAL A 7 3.39 6.39 -11.75
N TYR A 8 2.35 6.71 -10.99
CA TYR A 8 2.08 8.04 -10.42
C TYR A 8 1.79 7.91 -8.92
N VAL A 9 2.04 8.96 -8.14
CA VAL A 9 1.48 9.14 -6.80
C VAL A 9 0.35 10.15 -6.92
N VAL A 10 -0.84 9.73 -6.55
CA VAL A 10 -2.07 10.53 -6.69
C VAL A 10 -2.72 10.89 -5.35
N GLY A 11 -2.25 10.29 -4.25
CA GLY A 11 -2.63 10.61 -2.88
C GLY A 11 -1.45 10.48 -1.94
N GLY A 12 -1.64 10.87 -0.70
CA GLY A 12 -0.67 10.83 0.39
C GLY A 12 -0.70 12.12 1.20
N GLY A 13 -0.91 12.01 2.52
CA GLY A 13 -0.95 13.14 3.43
C GLY A 13 0.42 13.81 3.60
N THR A 14 0.50 14.77 4.55
CA THR A 14 1.76 15.47 4.87
C THR A 14 2.61 14.68 5.86
N ASN A 15 2.00 13.78 6.63
CA ASN A 15 2.70 12.91 7.56
C ASN A 15 3.44 11.79 6.81
N PHE A 16 4.74 11.98 6.59
CA PHE A 16 5.60 11.08 5.81
C PHE A 16 5.18 10.90 4.34
N GLY A 17 4.42 11.86 3.79
CA GLY A 17 3.94 11.85 2.42
C GLY A 17 4.21 13.17 1.69
N PHE A 18 3.56 13.36 0.55
CA PHE A 18 3.79 14.50 -0.34
C PHE A 18 2.71 15.59 -0.23
N GLY A 19 1.73 15.46 0.68
CA GLY A 19 0.64 16.43 0.83
C GLY A 19 -0.30 16.49 -0.39
N LEU A 20 -0.50 15.38 -1.07
CA LEU A 20 -1.34 15.28 -2.27
C LEU A 20 -2.81 15.00 -1.95
N SER A 21 -3.09 14.48 -0.76
CA SER A 21 -4.43 14.30 -0.22
C SER A 21 -4.45 14.64 1.28
N ASP A 22 -5.51 14.28 2.00
CA ASP A 22 -5.64 14.63 3.40
C ASP A 22 -4.82 13.69 4.30
N ASP A 23 -4.40 14.19 5.47
CA ASP A 23 -3.81 13.35 6.51
C ASP A 23 -4.89 12.45 7.14
N PRO A 24 -4.56 11.22 7.49
CA PRO A 24 -3.25 10.56 7.44
C PRO A 24 -3.06 9.62 6.24
N ASP A 25 -3.61 9.91 5.07
CA ASP A 25 -3.50 9.03 3.91
C ASP A 25 -2.06 8.54 3.68
N CYS A 26 -1.91 7.24 3.38
CA CYS A 26 -0.69 6.66 2.84
C CYS A 26 -0.42 7.19 1.41
N HIS A 27 0.70 6.84 0.81
CA HIS A 27 0.91 7.04 -0.63
C HIS A 27 -0.07 6.16 -1.42
N ILE A 28 -0.92 6.83 -2.18
CA ILE A 28 -1.84 6.18 -3.11
C ILE A 28 -1.21 6.22 -4.48
N TYR A 29 -0.90 5.04 -5.02
CA TYR A 29 -0.30 4.95 -6.34
C TYR A 29 -1.35 4.71 -7.41
N LEU A 30 -1.06 5.21 -8.61
CA LEU A 30 -1.82 4.92 -9.81
C LEU A 30 -0.88 4.29 -10.84
N ILE A 31 -1.33 3.22 -11.47
CA ILE A 31 -0.61 2.47 -12.50
C ILE A 31 -1.37 2.58 -13.81
N ASP A 32 -0.74 3.11 -14.85
CA ASP A 32 -1.21 2.97 -16.23
C ASP A 32 -0.79 1.60 -16.75
N THR A 33 -1.75 0.68 -16.84
CA THR A 33 -1.52 -0.70 -17.25
C THR A 33 -1.46 -0.89 -18.76
N GLY A 34 -1.79 0.17 -19.53
CA GLY A 34 -1.96 0.11 -20.98
C GLY A 34 -3.29 -0.50 -21.45
N ASP A 35 -4.11 -0.97 -20.52
CA ASP A 35 -5.50 -1.41 -20.73
C ASP A 35 -6.41 -0.99 -19.57
N GLY A 36 -6.23 0.24 -19.11
CA GLY A 36 -6.92 0.84 -17.98
C GLY A 36 -5.95 1.25 -16.87
N LEU A 37 -6.52 1.75 -15.78
CA LEU A 37 -5.81 2.29 -14.63
C LEU A 37 -6.08 1.44 -13.39
N ALA A 38 -5.03 1.20 -12.59
CA ALA A 38 -5.14 0.53 -11.30
C ALA A 38 -4.67 1.46 -10.19
N ILE A 39 -5.39 1.48 -9.07
CA ILE A 39 -5.02 2.19 -7.86
C ILE A 39 -4.42 1.19 -6.88
N VAL A 40 -3.33 1.54 -6.20
CA VAL A 40 -2.77 0.78 -5.07
C VAL A 40 -2.98 1.60 -3.82
N ASP A 41 -3.71 1.01 -2.88
CA ASP A 41 -4.24 1.56 -1.65
C ASP A 41 -5.23 2.74 -1.85
N ALA A 42 -5.97 3.08 -0.81
CA ALA A 42 -7.14 3.95 -0.91
C ALA A 42 -7.10 5.16 0.02
N GLY A 43 -6.08 5.26 0.89
CA GLY A 43 -6.04 6.24 1.96
C GLY A 43 -7.11 6.01 3.04
N LEU A 44 -7.26 6.95 3.94
CA LEU A 44 -8.33 6.95 4.94
C LEU A 44 -9.69 7.27 4.32
N GLY A 45 -9.68 8.03 3.23
CA GLY A 45 -10.89 8.42 2.51
C GLY A 45 -11.76 9.46 3.20
N GLU A 46 -11.24 10.16 4.22
CA GLU A 46 -11.92 11.22 4.93
C GLU A 46 -11.70 12.60 4.29
N GLY A 47 -12.47 13.59 4.73
CA GLY A 47 -12.36 14.97 4.26
C GLY A 47 -12.50 15.09 2.74
N GLU A 48 -11.51 15.70 2.11
CA GLU A 48 -11.44 15.90 0.66
C GLU A 48 -10.57 14.86 -0.07
N SER A 49 -10.07 13.82 0.63
CA SER A 49 -9.10 12.85 0.11
C SER A 49 -9.51 12.31 -1.28
N ILE A 50 -10.72 11.75 -1.40
CA ILE A 50 -11.21 11.19 -2.67
C ILE A 50 -11.30 12.26 -3.79
N SER A 51 -11.69 13.47 -3.44
CA SER A 51 -11.80 14.59 -4.39
C SER A 51 -10.41 15.01 -4.90
N ARG A 52 -9.43 15.08 -4.01
CA ARG A 52 -8.04 15.41 -4.33
C ARG A 52 -7.38 14.34 -5.16
N ILE A 53 -7.55 13.05 -4.79
CA ILE A 53 -7.07 11.91 -5.61
C ILE A 53 -7.61 12.01 -7.03
N THR A 54 -8.93 12.25 -7.16
CA THR A 54 -9.60 12.42 -8.46
C THR A 54 -9.00 13.59 -9.26
N ALA A 55 -8.83 14.75 -8.61
CA ALA A 55 -8.25 15.93 -9.25
C ALA A 55 -6.79 15.70 -9.69
N ASN A 56 -6.00 14.98 -8.87
CA ASN A 56 -4.61 14.65 -9.19
C ASN A 56 -4.52 13.70 -10.40
N ILE A 57 -5.42 12.73 -10.53
CA ILE A 57 -5.49 11.84 -11.72
C ILE A 57 -5.77 12.68 -12.98
N LEU A 58 -6.79 13.54 -12.92
CA LEU A 58 -7.14 14.42 -14.04
C LEU A 58 -6.02 15.40 -14.41
N ALA A 59 -5.29 15.91 -13.41
CA ALA A 59 -4.16 16.83 -13.64
C ALA A 59 -2.98 16.18 -14.38
N GLU A 60 -2.85 14.85 -14.30
CA GLU A 60 -1.87 14.08 -15.08
C GLU A 60 -2.37 13.77 -16.53
N GLY A 61 -3.56 14.24 -16.89
CA GLY A 61 -4.17 14.03 -18.21
C GLY A 61 -4.75 12.64 -18.43
N LEU A 62 -5.03 11.90 -17.34
CA LEU A 62 -5.60 10.56 -17.36
C LEU A 62 -7.13 10.61 -17.23
N ASP A 63 -7.83 9.65 -17.85
CA ASP A 63 -9.28 9.58 -17.82
C ASP A 63 -9.75 8.71 -16.66
N LEU A 64 -10.63 9.24 -15.84
CA LEU A 64 -11.23 8.50 -14.71
C LEU A 64 -12.07 7.30 -15.14
N SER A 65 -12.60 7.32 -16.38
CA SER A 65 -13.35 6.17 -16.94
C SER A 65 -12.46 4.96 -17.22
N ASP A 66 -11.14 5.12 -17.24
CA ASP A 66 -10.17 4.04 -17.40
C ASP A 66 -9.83 3.34 -16.08
N LEU A 67 -10.30 3.85 -14.94
CA LEU A 67 -10.12 3.21 -13.63
C LEU A 67 -10.89 1.87 -13.59
N LYS A 68 -10.17 0.78 -13.32
CA LYS A 68 -10.73 -0.58 -13.30
C LYS A 68 -10.43 -1.33 -12.01
N TRP A 69 -9.25 -1.15 -11.41
CA TRP A 69 -8.78 -1.98 -10.30
C TRP A 69 -8.36 -1.15 -9.10
N LEU A 70 -8.66 -1.67 -7.91
CA LEU A 70 -8.14 -1.22 -6.62
C LEU A 70 -7.43 -2.40 -5.95
N LEU A 71 -6.12 -2.27 -5.74
CA LEU A 71 -5.28 -3.24 -5.05
C LEU A 71 -5.01 -2.72 -3.65
N LEU A 72 -5.30 -3.53 -2.63
CA LEU A 72 -5.09 -3.18 -1.23
C LEU A 72 -3.92 -4.01 -0.68
N THR A 73 -2.93 -3.33 -0.07
CA THR A 73 -1.75 -4.00 0.49
C THR A 73 -2.06 -4.66 1.82
N HIS A 74 -2.87 -4.03 2.65
CA HIS A 74 -3.28 -4.53 3.97
C HIS A 74 -4.49 -3.75 4.50
N TYR A 75 -4.92 -4.03 5.74
CA TYR A 75 -6.17 -3.51 6.31
C TYR A 75 -6.04 -2.29 7.24
N HIS A 76 -4.87 -1.64 7.39
CA HIS A 76 -4.82 -0.39 8.17
C HIS A 76 -5.57 0.74 7.49
N MET A 77 -6.20 1.59 8.30
CA MET A 77 -7.22 2.51 7.81
C MET A 77 -6.70 3.55 6.83
N ASP A 78 -5.48 4.03 7.00
CA ASP A 78 -4.81 4.96 6.08
C ASP A 78 -4.46 4.32 4.71
N HIS A 79 -4.65 3.01 4.56
CA HIS A 79 -4.54 2.25 3.31
C HIS A 79 -5.90 1.80 2.75
N VAL A 80 -6.80 1.35 3.62
CA VAL A 80 -8.06 0.71 3.20
C VAL A 80 -9.32 1.55 3.44
N GLY A 81 -9.24 2.59 4.28
CA GLY A 81 -10.40 3.35 4.72
C GLY A 81 -11.24 3.96 3.59
N GLY A 82 -10.59 4.42 2.52
CA GLY A 82 -11.24 4.97 1.34
C GLY A 82 -11.74 3.95 0.32
N ALA A 83 -11.52 2.64 0.55
CA ALA A 83 -11.77 1.60 -0.47
C ALA A 83 -13.24 1.53 -0.90
N ALA A 84 -14.20 1.53 0.03
CA ALA A 84 -15.61 1.51 -0.29
C ALA A 84 -16.02 2.71 -1.15
N LYS A 85 -15.57 3.92 -0.78
CA LYS A 85 -15.86 5.16 -1.51
C LYS A 85 -15.29 5.17 -2.92
N LEU A 86 -14.04 4.68 -3.10
CA LEU A 86 -13.43 4.57 -4.43
C LEU A 86 -14.12 3.51 -5.27
N ARG A 87 -14.40 2.32 -4.70
CA ARG A 87 -15.12 1.24 -5.37
C ARG A 87 -16.46 1.72 -5.90
N ASP A 88 -17.28 2.30 -5.04
CA ASP A 88 -18.65 2.73 -5.39
C ASP A 88 -18.64 3.85 -6.43
N ARG A 89 -17.71 4.79 -6.29
CA ARG A 89 -17.63 5.94 -7.21
C ARG A 89 -17.20 5.54 -8.63
N PHE A 90 -16.29 4.57 -8.76
CA PHE A 90 -15.68 4.22 -10.04
C PHE A 90 -15.98 2.78 -10.49
N ASN A 91 -16.79 2.04 -9.73
CA ASN A 91 -17.12 0.63 -9.99
C ASN A 91 -15.88 -0.24 -10.15
N LEU A 92 -14.92 -0.12 -9.18
CA LEU A 92 -13.65 -0.82 -9.23
C LEU A 92 -13.78 -2.29 -8.84
N GLU A 93 -13.00 -3.14 -9.50
CA GLU A 93 -12.72 -4.49 -9.05
C GLU A 93 -11.67 -4.42 -7.93
N VAL A 94 -12.02 -4.89 -6.72
CA VAL A 94 -11.16 -4.79 -5.53
C VAL A 94 -10.41 -6.09 -5.31
N TRP A 95 -9.08 -5.99 -5.26
CA TRP A 95 -8.16 -7.08 -4.97
C TRP A 95 -7.50 -6.83 -3.62
N ALA A 96 -7.51 -7.84 -2.74
CA ALA A 96 -6.98 -7.70 -1.38
C ALA A 96 -6.36 -9.02 -0.89
N PRO A 97 -5.46 -8.97 0.12
CA PRO A 97 -4.93 -10.18 0.73
C PRO A 97 -6.06 -11.10 1.20
N ALA A 98 -5.96 -12.39 0.93
CA ALA A 98 -6.98 -13.37 1.32
C ALA A 98 -7.27 -13.30 2.83
N ASP A 99 -6.22 -13.09 3.65
CA ASP A 99 -6.34 -13.01 5.11
C ASP A 99 -6.93 -11.67 5.59
N ALA A 100 -6.99 -10.64 4.73
CA ALA A 100 -7.65 -9.36 5.00
C ALA A 100 -9.09 -9.30 4.47
N ALA A 101 -9.46 -10.18 3.54
CA ALA A 101 -10.68 -10.04 2.76
C ALA A 101 -11.95 -9.99 3.60
N GLU A 102 -12.07 -10.86 4.61
CA GLU A 102 -13.25 -10.90 5.49
C GLU A 102 -13.34 -9.64 6.37
N VAL A 103 -12.20 -9.18 6.89
CA VAL A 103 -12.08 -7.93 7.67
C VAL A 103 -12.59 -6.74 6.84
N ILE A 104 -12.17 -6.65 5.58
CA ILE A 104 -12.56 -5.58 4.65
C ILE A 104 -14.05 -5.69 4.27
N ARG A 105 -14.55 -6.91 4.02
CA ARG A 105 -15.96 -7.14 3.65
C ARG A 105 -16.92 -6.80 4.76
N THR A 106 -16.52 -7.00 5.99
CA THR A 106 -17.38 -6.78 7.17
C THR A 106 -17.17 -5.42 7.84
N GLY A 107 -16.06 -4.72 7.54
CA GLY A 107 -15.67 -3.51 8.25
C GLY A 107 -15.31 -3.80 9.71
N ASP A 108 -14.69 -4.96 9.99
CA ASP A 108 -14.30 -5.33 11.35
C ASP A 108 -13.15 -4.43 11.83
N GLU A 109 -13.42 -3.61 12.85
CA GLU A 109 -12.47 -2.66 13.43
C GLU A 109 -11.43 -3.31 14.36
N GLY A 110 -11.62 -4.57 14.74
CA GLY A 110 -10.75 -5.30 15.67
C GLY A 110 -9.36 -5.58 15.09
N PRO A 111 -9.24 -6.33 13.99
CA PRO A 111 -7.94 -6.67 13.39
C PRO A 111 -7.05 -5.46 13.08
N PRO A 112 -7.55 -4.36 12.47
CA PRO A 112 -6.72 -3.18 12.22
C PRO A 112 -6.40 -2.35 13.46
N SER A 113 -6.75 -2.82 14.66
CA SER A 113 -6.51 -2.09 15.93
C SER A 113 -7.10 -0.67 15.95
N LEU A 114 -8.23 -0.46 15.26
CA LEU A 114 -8.81 0.86 15.04
C LEU A 114 -9.15 1.59 16.35
N THR A 115 -9.62 0.87 17.37
CA THR A 115 -9.91 1.45 18.70
C THR A 115 -8.64 2.04 19.33
N ILE A 116 -7.48 1.37 19.18
CA ILE A 116 -6.19 1.86 19.69
C ILE A 116 -5.78 3.12 18.92
N ALA A 117 -5.88 3.09 17.60
CA ALA A 117 -5.53 4.21 16.74
C ALA A 117 -6.40 5.47 17.04
N LYS A 118 -7.71 5.30 17.21
CA LYS A 118 -8.61 6.38 17.64
C LYS A 118 -8.19 6.95 19.02
N SER A 119 -7.91 6.06 19.98
CA SER A 119 -7.52 6.47 21.35
C SER A 119 -6.20 7.20 21.40
N SER A 120 -5.28 6.93 20.47
CA SER A 120 -4.00 7.63 20.33
C SER A 120 -4.12 8.98 19.60
N GLY A 121 -5.29 9.29 19.04
CA GLY A 121 -5.53 10.51 18.26
C GLY A 121 -5.05 10.42 16.81
N LEU A 122 -4.71 9.22 16.33
CA LEU A 122 -4.29 9.02 14.93
C LEU A 122 -5.48 9.20 13.98
N TYR A 123 -6.67 8.70 14.37
CA TYR A 123 -7.91 8.86 13.60
C TYR A 123 -8.99 9.53 14.44
N PRO A 124 -9.97 10.20 13.81
CA PRO A 124 -11.14 10.76 14.52
C PRO A 124 -11.87 9.68 15.32
N MET A 125 -12.40 10.05 16.49
CA MET A 125 -13.12 9.11 17.36
C MET A 125 -14.39 8.56 16.73
N ASP A 126 -15.02 9.30 15.84
CA ASP A 126 -16.24 8.96 15.10
C ASP A 126 -15.98 8.31 13.74
N PHE A 127 -14.72 8.16 13.34
CA PHE A 127 -14.37 7.40 12.14
C PHE A 127 -14.84 5.94 12.26
N THR A 128 -15.40 5.40 11.20
CA THR A 128 -15.84 4.00 11.13
C THR A 128 -15.26 3.33 9.90
N PHE A 129 -14.93 2.05 10.04
CA PHE A 129 -14.49 1.27 8.89
C PHE A 129 -15.69 0.88 8.02
N GLU A 130 -15.84 1.51 6.88
CA GLU A 130 -16.93 1.23 5.94
C GLU A 130 -16.67 -0.11 5.23
N PRO A 131 -17.60 -1.08 5.29
CA PRO A 131 -17.48 -2.37 4.62
C PRO A 131 -17.27 -2.21 3.11
N CYS A 132 -16.31 -2.94 2.56
CA CYS A 132 -16.01 -2.93 1.12
C CYS A 132 -15.98 -4.36 0.56
N GLY A 133 -16.67 -4.59 -0.56
CA GLY A 133 -16.59 -5.87 -1.24
C GLY A 133 -15.19 -6.15 -1.80
N VAL A 134 -14.69 -7.36 -1.63
CA VAL A 134 -13.45 -7.86 -2.22
C VAL A 134 -13.79 -8.88 -3.30
N ASP A 135 -13.36 -8.59 -4.54
CA ASP A 135 -13.68 -9.42 -5.71
C ASP A 135 -12.63 -10.51 -5.94
N VAL A 136 -11.35 -10.21 -5.66
CA VAL A 136 -10.23 -11.14 -5.81
C VAL A 136 -9.44 -11.23 -4.51
N GLU A 137 -9.33 -12.44 -3.98
CA GLU A 137 -8.48 -12.74 -2.82
C GLU A 137 -7.09 -13.16 -3.30
N LEU A 138 -6.09 -12.36 -2.93
CA LEU A 138 -4.71 -12.55 -3.33
C LEU A 138 -3.96 -13.45 -2.34
N ARG A 139 -3.09 -14.32 -2.86
CA ARG A 139 -2.26 -15.23 -2.07
C ARG A 139 -0.78 -15.12 -2.49
N ASP A 140 0.10 -15.49 -1.58
CA ASP A 140 1.54 -15.50 -1.84
C ASP A 140 1.90 -16.28 -3.10
N GLY A 141 2.70 -15.66 -3.96
CA GLY A 141 3.16 -16.25 -5.21
C GLY A 141 2.16 -16.18 -6.37
N ASP A 142 0.98 -15.60 -6.17
CA ASP A 142 0.05 -15.37 -7.27
C ASP A 142 0.70 -14.47 -8.32
N ARG A 143 0.53 -14.86 -9.59
CA ARG A 143 0.92 -14.08 -10.77
C ARG A 143 -0.30 -13.77 -11.59
N LEU A 144 -0.64 -12.50 -11.63
CA LEU A 144 -1.90 -12.02 -12.21
C LEU A 144 -1.61 -11.04 -13.34
N ARG A 145 -2.52 -11.02 -14.30
CA ARG A 145 -2.52 -9.97 -15.31
C ARG A 145 -3.25 -8.75 -14.79
N LEU A 146 -2.53 -7.62 -14.76
CA LEU A 146 -3.09 -6.31 -14.46
C LEU A 146 -3.07 -5.49 -15.77
N GLY A 147 -4.15 -5.57 -16.53
CA GLY A 147 -4.19 -5.05 -17.89
C GLY A 147 -3.13 -5.73 -18.78
N ASN A 148 -2.18 -4.95 -19.32
CA ASN A 148 -1.08 -5.45 -20.13
C ASN A 148 0.19 -5.79 -19.33
N LEU A 149 0.18 -5.61 -18.02
CA LEU A 149 1.32 -5.84 -17.14
C LEU A 149 1.11 -7.14 -16.32
N GLU A 150 2.20 -7.64 -15.74
CA GLU A 150 2.18 -8.77 -14.80
C GLU A 150 2.43 -8.26 -13.38
N LEU A 151 1.62 -8.73 -12.44
CA LEU A 151 1.75 -8.47 -11.01
C LEU A 151 2.06 -9.77 -10.29
N GLU A 152 3.09 -9.79 -9.46
CA GLU A 152 3.41 -10.89 -8.56
C GLU A 152 3.12 -10.47 -7.12
N VAL A 153 2.37 -11.31 -6.40
CA VAL A 153 1.96 -11.08 -5.00
C VAL A 153 2.98 -11.71 -4.07
N ILE A 154 3.38 -10.97 -3.06
CA ILE A 154 4.37 -11.40 -2.06
C ILE A 154 3.80 -11.15 -0.67
N ASP A 155 3.51 -12.20 0.09
CA ASP A 155 3.16 -12.03 1.51
C ASP A 155 4.35 -11.48 2.28
N THR A 156 4.11 -10.38 2.96
CA THR A 156 5.11 -9.65 3.75
C THR A 156 4.56 -9.28 5.14
N PRO A 157 4.13 -10.28 5.94
CA PRO A 157 3.64 -10.03 7.29
C PRO A 157 4.72 -9.42 8.18
N GLY A 158 4.30 -8.82 9.28
CA GLY A 158 5.18 -8.24 10.29
C GLY A 158 4.78 -6.85 10.71
N HIS A 159 4.47 -5.94 9.77
CA HIS A 159 3.80 -4.67 10.06
C HIS A 159 2.38 -4.93 10.59
N CYS A 160 1.65 -5.79 9.92
CA CYS A 160 0.45 -6.46 10.39
C CYS A 160 0.40 -7.89 9.82
N HIS A 161 -0.54 -8.70 10.30
CA HIS A 161 -0.65 -10.11 9.90
C HIS A 161 -0.99 -10.28 8.42
N ALA A 162 -2.02 -9.61 7.94
CA ALA A 162 -2.50 -9.73 6.56
C ALA A 162 -1.91 -8.63 5.67
N HIS A 163 -0.58 -8.65 5.48
CA HIS A 163 0.14 -7.68 4.67
C HIS A 163 0.75 -8.33 3.42
N GLN A 164 0.57 -7.68 2.27
CA GLN A 164 1.19 -8.07 1.00
C GLN A 164 1.93 -6.90 0.36
N SER A 165 3.02 -7.23 -0.31
CA SER A 165 3.70 -6.35 -1.25
C SER A 165 3.43 -6.84 -2.68
N PHE A 166 3.42 -5.92 -3.64
CA PHE A 166 3.17 -6.23 -5.04
C PHE A 166 4.40 -5.91 -5.89
N LEU A 167 4.92 -6.92 -6.59
CA LEU A 167 5.98 -6.74 -7.58
C LEU A 167 5.36 -6.61 -8.98
N LEU A 168 5.35 -5.39 -9.50
CA LEU A 168 4.86 -5.09 -10.83
C LEU A 168 5.99 -5.21 -11.86
N HIS A 169 5.80 -6.05 -12.87
CA HIS A 169 6.65 -6.13 -14.05
C HIS A 169 6.18 -5.10 -15.07
N GLY A 170 6.67 -3.87 -14.91
CA GLY A 170 6.32 -2.75 -15.78
C GLY A 170 7.02 -2.79 -17.14
N ARG A 171 6.69 -1.85 -18.03
CA ARG A 171 7.21 -1.80 -19.40
C ARG A 171 8.72 -1.60 -19.48
N SER A 172 9.30 -0.86 -18.54
CA SER A 172 10.72 -0.51 -18.56
C SER A 172 11.47 -0.86 -17.29
N ARG A 173 10.78 -1.14 -16.22
CA ARG A 173 11.36 -1.47 -14.91
C ARG A 173 10.40 -2.26 -14.05
N ARG A 174 10.93 -2.83 -12.97
CA ARG A 174 10.14 -3.53 -11.96
C ARG A 174 9.94 -2.63 -10.74
N TYR A 175 8.71 -2.60 -10.23
CA TYR A 175 8.31 -1.77 -9.10
C TYR A 175 7.88 -2.66 -7.94
N LEU A 176 8.43 -2.45 -6.76
CA LEU A 176 7.91 -3.04 -5.53
C LEU A 176 7.00 -2.02 -4.84
N PHE A 177 5.70 -2.25 -4.87
CA PHE A 177 4.74 -1.57 -4.00
C PHE A 177 4.77 -2.29 -2.67
N ALA A 178 5.49 -1.71 -1.72
CA ALA A 178 5.86 -2.40 -0.50
C ALA A 178 4.83 -2.25 0.63
N GLY A 179 3.78 -1.44 0.42
CA GLY A 179 2.94 -1.03 1.56
C GLY A 179 3.82 -0.56 2.70
N ASP A 180 3.60 -1.09 3.88
CA ASP A 180 4.32 -0.74 5.10
C ASP A 180 5.33 -1.80 5.57
N ALA A 181 5.64 -2.77 4.68
CA ALA A 181 6.64 -3.79 4.99
C ALA A 181 8.06 -3.20 5.11
N ILE A 182 8.40 -2.21 4.26
CA ILE A 182 9.72 -1.59 4.24
C ILE A 182 9.69 -0.21 3.58
N PHE A 183 10.51 0.71 4.11
CA PHE A 183 10.61 2.09 3.65
C PHE A 183 12.02 2.42 3.18
N SER A 184 12.16 3.60 2.56
CA SER A 184 13.45 4.15 2.15
C SER A 184 14.45 4.18 3.31
N GLY A 185 15.70 3.83 3.05
CA GLY A 185 16.74 3.68 4.07
C GLY A 185 16.71 2.34 4.80
N GLY A 186 15.88 1.39 4.38
CA GLY A 186 15.73 0.09 5.06
C GLY A 186 15.05 0.21 6.41
N ARG A 187 14.15 1.18 6.55
CA ARG A 187 13.35 1.38 7.77
C ARG A 187 12.10 0.53 7.74
N VAL A 188 11.52 0.29 8.91
CA VAL A 188 10.24 -0.37 9.14
C VAL A 188 9.42 0.45 10.12
N VAL A 189 8.20 0.04 10.43
CA VAL A 189 7.41 0.63 11.52
C VAL A 189 7.25 -0.39 12.64
N TRP A 190 7.71 -0.06 13.83
CA TRP A 190 7.49 -0.84 15.04
C TRP A 190 6.30 -0.26 15.78
N GLN A 191 5.25 -1.04 15.93
CA GLN A 191 4.01 -0.65 16.59
C GLN A 191 3.69 -1.59 17.76
N ASN A 192 3.11 -1.04 18.81
CA ASN A 192 2.62 -1.85 19.95
C ASN A 192 1.16 -2.24 19.72
N ILE A 193 0.92 -3.04 18.68
CA ILE A 193 -0.39 -3.62 18.34
C ILE A 193 -0.24 -5.15 18.30
N TRP A 194 -1.37 -5.86 18.36
CA TRP A 194 -1.40 -7.31 18.57
C TRP A 194 -0.72 -8.12 17.45
N ASP A 195 -0.72 -7.62 16.24
CA ASP A 195 -0.24 -8.31 15.02
C ASP A 195 1.05 -7.72 14.43
N ASN A 196 1.65 -6.70 15.07
CA ASN A 196 3.00 -6.27 14.71
C ASN A 196 4.02 -7.27 15.28
N ASN A 197 4.77 -7.93 14.37
CA ASN A 197 5.62 -9.07 14.72
C ASN A 197 7.04 -8.90 14.19
N VAL A 198 8.02 -8.88 15.09
CA VAL A 198 9.43 -8.72 14.74
C VAL A 198 9.95 -9.90 13.91
N GLN A 199 9.55 -11.14 14.24
CA GLN A 199 10.05 -12.33 13.54
C GLN A 199 9.52 -12.39 12.11
N ASP A 200 8.24 -12.06 11.92
CA ASP A 200 7.62 -11.98 10.60
C ASP A 200 8.22 -10.84 9.77
N THR A 201 8.49 -9.68 10.38
CA THR A 201 9.18 -8.57 9.72
C THR A 201 10.57 -9.00 9.21
N VAL A 202 11.34 -9.71 10.05
CA VAL A 202 12.65 -10.24 9.66
C VAL A 202 12.53 -11.25 8.51
N ALA A 203 11.56 -12.15 8.57
CA ALA A 203 11.30 -13.12 7.51
C ALA A 203 10.91 -12.43 6.20
N SER A 204 10.05 -11.42 6.27
CA SER A 204 9.60 -10.62 5.13
C SER A 204 10.74 -9.83 4.47
N ILE A 205 11.64 -9.22 5.27
CA ILE A 205 12.85 -8.55 4.74
C ILE A 205 13.72 -9.54 3.98
N ASN A 206 14.00 -10.71 4.56
CA ASN A 206 14.81 -11.74 3.91
C ASN A 206 14.16 -12.27 2.63
N LYS A 207 12.83 -12.43 2.63
CA LYS A 207 12.06 -12.83 1.46
C LYS A 207 12.13 -11.76 0.36
N LEU A 208 11.87 -10.50 0.68
CA LEU A 208 11.96 -9.39 -0.27
C LEU A 208 13.35 -9.22 -0.88
N ALA A 209 14.41 -9.51 -0.14
CA ALA A 209 15.79 -9.45 -0.64
C ALA A 209 16.08 -10.46 -1.75
N THR A 210 15.27 -11.52 -1.89
CA THR A 210 15.42 -12.51 -2.97
C THR A 210 14.87 -12.03 -4.31
N PHE A 211 14.04 -10.98 -4.30
CA PHE A 211 13.44 -10.41 -5.51
C PHE A 211 14.31 -9.31 -6.10
N ASP A 212 14.27 -9.18 -7.42
CA ASP A 212 14.93 -8.08 -8.12
C ASP A 212 13.90 -7.05 -8.56
N PHE A 213 14.12 -5.80 -8.20
CA PHE A 213 13.32 -4.66 -8.61
C PHE A 213 14.15 -3.38 -8.66
N ASP A 214 13.69 -2.42 -9.45
CA ASP A 214 14.37 -1.17 -9.69
C ASP A 214 13.87 -0.06 -8.76
N ALA A 215 12.54 0.02 -8.62
CA ALA A 215 11.87 1.06 -7.84
C ALA A 215 11.24 0.50 -6.57
N LEU A 216 11.33 1.25 -5.47
CA LEU A 216 10.63 1.00 -4.21
C LEU A 216 9.54 2.05 -4.03
N CYS A 217 8.30 1.58 -3.96
CA CYS A 217 7.07 2.37 -3.79
C CYS A 217 6.44 2.01 -2.43
N PRO A 218 6.90 2.61 -1.32
CA PRO A 218 6.38 2.30 0.02
C PRO A 218 5.09 3.06 0.31
N GLY A 219 4.34 2.65 1.34
CA GLY A 219 3.14 3.35 1.79
C GLY A 219 3.41 4.76 2.33
N HIS A 220 4.61 4.98 2.86
CA HIS A 220 5.02 6.27 3.42
C HIS A 220 6.48 6.59 3.11
N ALA A 221 6.92 7.81 3.43
CA ALA A 221 8.27 8.33 3.25
C ALA A 221 8.69 8.47 1.77
N ALA A 222 9.97 8.36 1.43
CA ALA A 222 10.43 8.65 0.09
C ALA A 222 10.21 7.49 -0.89
N VAL A 223 9.64 7.79 -2.05
CA VAL A 223 9.62 6.88 -3.20
C VAL A 223 11.01 6.84 -3.83
N VAL A 224 11.51 5.66 -4.14
CA VAL A 224 12.83 5.44 -4.74
C VAL A 224 12.66 4.91 -6.15
N VAL A 225 12.96 5.72 -7.15
CA VAL A 225 12.71 5.39 -8.56
C VAL A 225 13.76 4.45 -9.15
N ASP A 226 14.98 4.46 -8.62
CA ASP A 226 16.10 3.65 -9.07
C ASP A 226 16.95 3.16 -7.90
N GLY A 227 17.39 1.90 -7.98
CA GLY A 227 18.13 1.26 -6.89
C GLY A 227 17.28 0.94 -5.66
N GLY A 228 15.99 0.72 -5.83
CA GLY A 228 15.03 0.40 -4.76
C GLY A 228 15.45 -0.80 -3.91
N LYS A 229 15.96 -1.86 -4.54
CA LYS A 229 16.43 -3.07 -3.85
C LYS A 229 17.47 -2.79 -2.76
N ARG A 230 18.32 -1.76 -2.92
CA ARG A 230 19.33 -1.40 -1.91
C ARG A 230 18.74 -1.13 -0.53
N HIS A 231 17.50 -0.63 -0.47
CA HIS A 231 16.85 -0.32 0.80
C HIS A 231 16.45 -1.59 1.55
N VAL A 232 15.99 -2.62 0.84
CA VAL A 232 15.77 -3.95 1.42
C VAL A 232 17.09 -4.57 1.88
N GLU A 233 18.15 -4.48 1.07
CA GLU A 233 19.48 -4.99 1.44
C GLU A 233 20.09 -4.27 2.66
N ILE A 234 19.78 -2.98 2.87
CA ILE A 234 20.21 -2.25 4.09
C ILE A 234 19.55 -2.88 5.32
N ALA A 235 18.22 -3.13 5.26
CA ALA A 235 17.48 -3.79 6.35
C ALA A 235 18.01 -5.21 6.57
N GLN A 236 18.22 -5.99 5.50
CA GLN A 236 18.73 -7.35 5.56
C GLN A 236 20.10 -7.42 6.26
N ARG A 237 21.06 -6.58 5.85
CA ARG A 237 22.38 -6.52 6.51
C ARG A 237 22.27 -6.19 7.99
N LYS A 238 21.29 -5.36 8.38
CA LYS A 238 21.05 -5.04 9.79
C LYS A 238 20.58 -6.27 10.55
N VAL A 239 19.66 -7.03 9.99
CA VAL A 239 19.15 -8.30 10.55
C VAL A 239 20.28 -9.34 10.64
N GLU A 240 21.08 -9.52 9.58
CA GLU A 240 22.22 -10.45 9.56
C GLU A 240 23.27 -10.12 10.63
N SER A 241 23.42 -8.85 11.00
CA SER A 241 24.28 -8.40 12.09
C SER A 241 23.63 -8.50 13.48
N LEU A 242 22.51 -9.25 13.61
CA LEU A 242 21.73 -9.42 14.84
C LEU A 242 21.14 -8.10 15.39
N GLY A 243 20.94 -7.11 14.54
CA GLY A 243 20.24 -5.87 14.87
C GLY A 243 18.84 -5.82 14.27
N LEU A 244 18.07 -4.84 14.70
CA LEU A 244 16.76 -4.55 14.09
C LEU A 244 16.88 -3.32 13.18
N PRO A 245 16.13 -3.28 12.07
CA PRO A 245 15.96 -2.06 11.27
C PRO A 245 15.48 -0.89 12.12
N ALA A 246 15.89 0.33 11.76
CA ALA A 246 15.41 1.52 12.44
C ALA A 246 13.91 1.72 12.18
N SER A 247 13.17 2.20 13.18
CA SER A 247 11.78 2.61 12.98
C SER A 247 11.69 3.86 12.10
N LEU A 248 10.62 3.98 11.35
CA LEU A 248 10.29 5.19 10.61
C LEU A 248 9.80 6.30 11.54
N VAL A 249 9.09 5.93 12.59
CA VAL A 249 8.50 6.76 13.64
C VAL A 249 9.18 6.50 14.99
#